data_11828861dd4312c512d3af5a0a00392c
#
_entry.id   11828861dd4312c512d3af5a0a00392c
#
_cell.length_a   1.000
_cell.length_b   1.000
_cell.length_c   1.000
_cell.angle_alpha   90.00
_cell.angle_beta   90.00
_cell.angle_gamma   90.00
#
_symmetry.space_group_name_H-M   'P 1'
#
loop_
_entity.id
_entity.type
_entity.pdbx_description
1 polymer ?
#
loop_
_entity_poly.entity_id
_entity_poly.type
_entity_poly.pdbx_seq_one_letter_code
_entity_poly.pdbx_strand_id
1 'polypeptide(L)'
;LQRVRQSKIDTPILMLTAKNTVADKVCGLNTGADDYMTKPFDGAELLARVGALTRRKGSIVMYNLDYGDLSLDLNTAMLHRGDQSIQLTKKEFEVLKMLFQNPKITVTKESLIVHVWGADSDTTENNVEAYISFLRKKLKYLSSNVRIKNIQGLGYRLEENHAEKV
;
A
#
# COMPACT_ATOMS: atom_id res chain seq x y z
N LEU A 1 -4.37 1.80 -29.01
CA LEU A 1 -5.51 1.36 -28.22
C LEU A 1 -6.17 0.14 -28.83
N GLN A 2 -6.67 0.18 -30.05
CA GLN A 2 -7.36 -0.93 -30.72
C GLN A 2 -6.59 -2.25 -30.64
N ARG A 3 -5.27 -2.24 -30.91
CA ARG A 3 -4.43 -3.45 -30.80
C ARG A 3 -4.42 -4.05 -29.38
N VAL A 4 -4.39 -3.23 -28.35
CA VAL A 4 -4.44 -3.69 -26.95
C VAL A 4 -5.78 -4.37 -26.65
N ARG A 5 -6.90 -3.76 -27.13
CA ARG A 5 -8.24 -4.36 -26.94
C ARG A 5 -8.47 -5.62 -27.77
N GLN A 6 -7.91 -5.67 -28.99
CA GLN A 6 -7.91 -6.90 -29.81
C GLN A 6 -7.17 -8.06 -29.15
N SER A 7 -6.12 -7.76 -28.38
CA SER A 7 -5.40 -8.76 -27.58
C SER A 7 -6.15 -9.17 -26.31
N LYS A 8 -7.42 -8.78 -26.12
CA LYS A 8 -8.26 -9.08 -24.94
C LYS A 8 -7.62 -8.61 -23.62
N ILE A 9 -6.80 -7.58 -23.67
CA ILE A 9 -6.21 -6.96 -22.48
C ILE A 9 -7.23 -5.99 -21.91
N ASP A 10 -7.71 -6.29 -20.71
CA ASP A 10 -8.75 -5.57 -19.99
C ASP A 10 -8.22 -4.49 -19.03
N THR A 11 -6.93 -4.22 -19.02
CA THR A 11 -6.33 -3.16 -18.19
C THR A 11 -7.02 -1.82 -18.46
N PRO A 12 -7.45 -1.07 -17.44
CA PRO A 12 -7.99 0.27 -17.61
C PRO A 12 -6.97 1.20 -18.30
N ILE A 13 -7.44 1.99 -19.25
CA ILE A 13 -6.60 2.89 -20.04
C ILE A 13 -7.14 4.31 -19.92
N LEU A 14 -6.32 5.23 -19.37
CA LEU A 14 -6.55 6.66 -19.38
C LEU A 14 -5.72 7.30 -20.51
N MET A 15 -6.38 7.99 -21.44
CA MET A 15 -5.69 8.75 -22.48
C MET A 15 -5.31 10.16 -22.01
N LEU A 16 -4.02 10.51 -22.09
CA LEU A 16 -3.50 11.85 -21.85
C LEU A 16 -3.06 12.48 -23.17
N THR A 17 -3.74 13.53 -23.63
CA THR A 17 -3.50 14.10 -24.96
C THR A 17 -3.70 15.62 -25.00
N ALA A 18 -3.10 16.29 -26.00
CA ALA A 18 -3.33 17.70 -26.26
C ALA A 18 -4.63 17.97 -27.05
N LYS A 19 -5.27 16.93 -27.62
CA LYS A 19 -6.51 17.04 -28.35
C LYS A 19 -7.68 17.28 -27.41
N ASN A 20 -8.41 18.38 -27.59
CA ASN A 20 -9.43 18.85 -26.64
C ASN A 20 -10.84 18.95 -27.24
N THR A 21 -11.04 18.68 -28.53
CA THR A 21 -12.35 18.73 -29.13
C THR A 21 -13.27 17.61 -28.66
N VAL A 22 -14.56 17.83 -28.67
CA VAL A 22 -15.55 16.78 -28.32
C VAL A 22 -15.41 15.57 -29.25
N ALA A 23 -15.15 15.79 -30.54
CA ALA A 23 -14.96 14.73 -31.53
C ALA A 23 -13.74 13.86 -31.19
N ASP A 24 -12.62 14.46 -30.75
CA ASP A 24 -11.42 13.73 -30.34
C ASP A 24 -11.68 12.89 -29.08
N LYS A 25 -12.41 13.43 -28.10
CA LYS A 25 -12.80 12.72 -26.87
C LYS A 25 -13.66 11.50 -27.18
N VAL A 26 -14.70 11.69 -28.02
CA VAL A 26 -15.58 10.59 -28.43
C VAL A 26 -14.81 9.53 -29.22
N CYS A 27 -13.92 9.94 -30.13
CA CYS A 27 -13.07 9.03 -30.89
C CYS A 27 -12.15 8.23 -29.97
N GLY A 28 -11.50 8.88 -28.98
CA GLY A 28 -10.61 8.22 -28.00
C GLY A 28 -11.33 7.17 -27.16
N LEU A 29 -12.50 7.51 -26.65
CA LEU A 29 -13.33 6.60 -25.86
C LEU A 29 -13.84 5.43 -26.72
N ASN A 30 -14.35 5.69 -27.93
CA ASN A 30 -14.81 4.64 -28.85
C ASN A 30 -13.69 3.70 -29.32
N THR A 31 -12.43 4.16 -29.26
CA THR A 31 -11.26 3.33 -29.61
C THR A 31 -10.86 2.37 -28.47
N GLY A 32 -11.54 2.42 -27.33
CA GLY A 32 -11.32 1.51 -26.21
C GLY A 32 -10.58 2.12 -25.02
N ALA A 33 -10.48 3.46 -24.91
CA ALA A 33 -10.08 4.12 -23.67
C ALA A 33 -11.21 4.06 -22.64
N ASP A 34 -10.86 3.89 -21.37
CA ASP A 34 -11.84 3.91 -20.27
C ASP A 34 -12.08 5.34 -19.76
N ASP A 35 -11.10 6.24 -19.94
CA ASP A 35 -11.25 7.67 -19.65
C ASP A 35 -10.29 8.50 -20.52
N TYR A 36 -10.50 9.83 -20.54
CA TYR A 36 -9.81 10.76 -21.41
C TYR A 36 -9.53 12.06 -20.66
N MET A 37 -8.28 12.55 -20.72
CA MET A 37 -7.86 13.77 -20.05
C MET A 37 -6.99 14.62 -20.98
N THR A 38 -7.25 15.92 -21.02
CA THR A 38 -6.52 16.86 -21.89
C THR A 38 -5.36 17.52 -21.17
N LYS A 39 -4.29 17.76 -21.90
CA LYS A 39 -3.17 18.58 -21.43
C LYS A 39 -3.45 20.07 -21.68
N PRO A 40 -3.07 20.99 -20.74
CA PRO A 40 -2.47 20.71 -19.43
C PRO A 40 -3.50 20.14 -18.45
N PHE A 41 -3.06 19.33 -17.48
CA PHE A 41 -3.91 18.72 -16.45
C PHE A 41 -3.35 18.96 -15.05
N ASP A 42 -4.23 18.95 -14.06
CA ASP A 42 -3.87 19.00 -12.65
C ASP A 42 -3.50 17.60 -12.13
N GLY A 43 -2.44 17.53 -11.29
CA GLY A 43 -1.98 16.27 -10.75
C GLY A 43 -3.01 15.60 -9.82
N ALA A 44 -3.81 16.38 -9.08
CA ALA A 44 -4.86 15.84 -8.23
C ALA A 44 -6.01 15.26 -9.07
N GLU A 45 -6.36 15.89 -10.22
CA GLU A 45 -7.33 15.35 -11.15
C GLU A 45 -6.84 14.02 -11.75
N LEU A 46 -5.58 13.94 -12.16
CA LEU A 46 -4.99 12.70 -12.68
C LEU A 46 -5.11 11.56 -11.66
N LEU A 47 -4.71 11.82 -10.42
CA LEU A 47 -4.79 10.81 -9.34
C LEU A 47 -6.23 10.38 -9.06
N ALA A 48 -7.18 11.31 -9.06
CA ALA A 48 -8.59 11.01 -8.87
C ALA A 48 -9.16 10.11 -9.98
N ARG A 49 -8.80 10.37 -11.24
CA ARG A 49 -9.24 9.57 -12.40
C ARG A 49 -8.60 8.18 -12.42
N VAL A 50 -7.30 8.08 -12.14
CA VAL A 50 -6.62 6.78 -11.99
C VAL A 50 -7.29 5.96 -10.88
N GLY A 51 -7.56 6.58 -9.72
CA GLY A 51 -8.29 5.94 -8.63
C GLY A 51 -9.71 5.49 -9.02
N ALA A 52 -10.43 6.26 -9.85
CA ALA A 52 -11.75 5.90 -10.33
C ALA A 52 -11.71 4.70 -11.30
N LEU A 53 -10.74 4.70 -12.22
CA LEU A 53 -10.56 3.63 -13.20
C LEU A 53 -10.18 2.30 -12.56
N THR A 54 -9.34 2.34 -11.54
CA THR A 54 -8.93 1.14 -10.80
C THR A 54 -10.06 0.55 -9.95
N ARG A 55 -11.08 1.36 -9.53
CA ARG A 55 -12.28 0.89 -8.83
C ARG A 55 -13.29 0.16 -9.73
N ARG A 56 -13.41 0.49 -11.01
CA ARG A 56 -14.50 0.05 -11.90
C ARG A 56 -14.52 -1.44 -12.25
N LYS A 57 -13.45 -2.21 -12.00
CA LYS A 57 -13.41 -3.64 -12.41
C LYS A 57 -13.64 -4.65 -11.29
N GLY A 58 -14.40 -4.28 -10.25
CA GLY A 58 -14.71 -5.26 -9.18
C GLY A 58 -13.50 -5.76 -8.39
N SER A 59 -12.28 -5.42 -8.78
CA SER A 59 -11.18 -5.32 -7.88
C SER A 59 -11.35 -3.97 -7.19
N ILE A 60 -11.91 -3.95 -6.00
CA ILE A 60 -11.39 -3.05 -4.99
C ILE A 60 -9.89 -3.15 -5.22
N VAL A 61 -9.23 -2.10 -5.73
CA VAL A 61 -7.79 -1.98 -5.53
C VAL A 61 -7.70 -1.94 -4.02
N MET A 62 -7.56 -3.12 -3.45
CA MET A 62 -7.29 -3.26 -2.06
C MET A 62 -5.93 -2.64 -1.92
N TYR A 63 -5.88 -1.40 -1.46
CA TYR A 63 -4.67 -0.77 -0.98
C TYR A 63 -4.25 -1.49 0.30
N ASN A 64 -4.21 -2.82 0.22
CA ASN A 64 -3.82 -3.67 1.32
C ASN A 64 -2.42 -4.22 1.01
N LEU A 65 -1.61 -4.22 2.02
CA LEU A 65 -0.38 -5.00 2.02
C LEU A 65 -0.64 -6.27 2.83
N ASP A 66 -0.43 -7.41 2.19
CA ASP A 66 -0.66 -8.72 2.82
C ASP A 66 0.68 -9.37 3.18
N TYR A 67 0.73 -9.97 4.38
CA TYR A 67 1.85 -10.80 4.81
C TYR A 67 1.38 -11.86 5.82
N GLY A 68 1.61 -13.13 5.50
CA GLY A 68 1.13 -14.26 6.30
C GLY A 68 -0.40 -14.25 6.40
N ASP A 69 -0.91 -14.23 7.63
CA ASP A 69 -2.35 -14.18 7.93
C ASP A 69 -2.88 -12.76 8.17
N LEU A 70 -2.10 -11.72 7.84
CA LEU A 70 -2.42 -10.31 8.08
C LEU A 70 -2.62 -9.53 6.79
N SER A 71 -3.55 -8.58 6.83
CA SER A 71 -3.83 -7.61 5.77
C SER A 71 -3.84 -6.19 6.36
N LEU A 72 -2.98 -5.30 5.87
CA LEU A 72 -2.90 -3.90 6.28
C LEU A 72 -3.59 -3.02 5.24
N ASP A 73 -4.74 -2.44 5.61
CA ASP A 73 -5.47 -1.48 4.76
C ASP A 73 -4.77 -0.10 4.79
N LEU A 74 -4.26 0.31 3.63
CA LEU A 74 -3.50 1.56 3.47
C LEU A 74 -4.39 2.82 3.47
N ASN A 75 -5.70 2.69 3.29
CA ASN A 75 -6.64 3.82 3.30
C ASN A 75 -7.14 4.12 4.71
N THR A 76 -7.41 3.07 5.48
CA THR A 76 -8.04 3.19 6.80
C THR A 76 -7.06 3.03 7.95
N ALA A 77 -5.82 2.60 7.69
CA ALA A 77 -4.83 2.20 8.69
C ALA A 77 -5.36 1.11 9.65
N MET A 78 -6.21 0.22 9.13
CA MET A 78 -6.71 -0.95 9.85
C MET A 78 -5.80 -2.14 9.56
N LEU A 79 -5.48 -2.91 10.59
CA LEU A 79 -4.80 -4.20 10.46
C LEU A 79 -5.83 -5.30 10.67
N HIS A 80 -5.96 -6.18 9.69
CA HIS A 80 -6.93 -7.26 9.67
C HIS A 80 -6.26 -8.63 9.79
N ARG A 81 -6.97 -9.57 10.41
CA ARG A 81 -6.71 -10.99 10.38
C ARG A 81 -8.05 -11.74 10.33
N GLY A 82 -8.40 -12.28 9.17
CA GLY A 82 -9.75 -12.83 8.94
C GLY A 82 -10.83 -11.80 9.30
N ASP A 83 -11.76 -12.14 10.18
CA ASP A 83 -12.84 -11.26 10.61
C ASP A 83 -12.44 -10.30 11.75
N GLN A 84 -11.26 -10.43 12.30
CA GLN A 84 -10.74 -9.55 13.36
C GLN A 84 -9.98 -8.38 12.76
N SER A 85 -10.10 -7.22 13.39
CA SER A 85 -9.35 -6.02 12.99
C SER A 85 -9.00 -5.15 14.18
N ILE A 86 -7.96 -4.34 14.01
CA ILE A 86 -7.53 -3.35 15.01
C ILE A 86 -7.02 -2.10 14.31
N GLN A 87 -7.43 -0.93 14.85
CA GLN A 87 -6.97 0.37 14.36
C GLN A 87 -5.52 0.63 14.78
N LEU A 88 -4.72 1.12 13.85
CA LEU A 88 -3.36 1.61 14.11
C LEU A 88 -3.36 3.13 14.26
N THR A 89 -2.52 3.64 15.15
CA THR A 89 -2.17 5.06 15.16
C THR A 89 -1.30 5.41 13.95
N LYS A 90 -1.20 6.69 13.59
CA LYS A 90 -0.43 7.13 12.43
C LYS A 90 1.01 6.58 12.43
N LYS A 91 1.70 6.63 13.56
CA LYS A 91 3.10 6.17 13.67
C LYS A 91 3.21 4.64 13.63
N GLU A 92 2.31 3.92 14.30
CA GLU A 92 2.24 2.46 14.21
C GLU A 92 2.00 2.00 12.77
N PHE A 93 1.09 2.68 12.06
CA PHE A 93 0.80 2.40 10.66
C PHE A 93 2.03 2.58 9.77
N GLU A 94 2.74 3.72 9.86
CA GLU A 94 3.92 3.96 9.03
C GLU A 94 5.05 2.96 9.32
N VAL A 95 5.30 2.63 10.60
CA VAL A 95 6.28 1.60 10.96
C VAL A 95 5.89 0.24 10.38
N LEU A 96 4.63 -0.19 10.57
CA LEU A 96 4.18 -1.49 10.10
C LEU A 96 4.16 -1.55 8.57
N LYS A 97 3.73 -0.49 7.89
CA LYS A 97 3.74 -0.36 6.44
C LYS A 97 5.14 -0.56 5.85
N MET A 98 6.17 0.04 6.44
CA MET A 98 7.56 -0.19 6.01
C MET A 98 7.97 -1.65 6.12
N LEU A 99 7.57 -2.32 7.19
CA LEU A 99 7.86 -3.74 7.39
C LEU A 99 7.12 -4.62 6.37
N PHE A 100 5.85 -4.30 6.06
CA PHE A 100 5.05 -5.01 5.05
C PHE A 100 5.56 -4.80 3.62
N GLN A 101 6.07 -3.61 3.30
CA GLN A 101 6.67 -3.30 2.00
C GLN A 101 8.01 -4.01 1.79
N ASN A 102 8.66 -4.45 2.87
CA ASN A 102 9.96 -5.11 2.86
C ASN A 102 9.90 -6.49 3.53
N PRO A 103 9.02 -7.40 3.06
CA PRO A 103 8.85 -8.70 3.69
C PRO A 103 10.16 -9.50 3.62
N LYS A 104 10.53 -10.12 4.74
CA LYS A 104 11.76 -10.91 4.90
C LYS A 104 13.07 -10.12 4.83
N ILE A 105 13.04 -8.81 4.57
CA ILE A 105 14.19 -7.93 4.58
C ILE A 105 14.25 -7.21 5.93
N THR A 106 15.47 -7.00 6.46
CA THR A 106 15.65 -6.23 7.68
C THR A 106 15.55 -4.74 7.39
N VAL A 107 14.57 -4.08 8.00
CA VAL A 107 14.43 -2.63 7.99
C VAL A 107 15.24 -2.08 9.16
N THR A 108 16.22 -1.19 8.88
CA THR A 108 17.09 -0.66 9.92
C THR A 108 16.36 0.34 10.82
N LYS A 109 16.86 0.52 12.04
CA LYS A 109 16.28 1.51 12.97
C LYS A 109 16.39 2.93 12.41
N GLU A 110 17.53 3.27 11.78
CA GLU A 110 17.74 4.57 11.14
C GLU A 110 16.73 4.80 10.01
N SER A 111 16.50 3.81 9.14
CA SER A 111 15.49 3.90 8.07
C SER A 111 14.11 4.16 8.63
N LEU A 112 13.73 3.49 9.74
CA LEU A 112 12.46 3.73 10.42
C LEU A 112 12.37 5.15 10.97
N ILE A 113 13.43 5.66 11.63
CA ILE A 113 13.47 7.01 12.19
C ILE A 113 13.28 8.04 11.07
N VAL A 114 14.11 7.98 10.03
CA VAL A 114 14.07 8.93 8.93
C VAL A 114 12.70 8.93 8.22
N HIS A 115 12.15 7.76 7.94
CA HIS A 115 10.90 7.65 7.19
C HIS A 115 9.68 8.06 8.00
N VAL A 116 9.61 7.66 9.28
CA VAL A 116 8.41 7.83 10.12
C VAL A 116 8.41 9.15 10.86
N TRP A 117 9.56 9.69 11.24
CA TRP A 117 9.69 10.92 12.02
C TRP A 117 10.38 12.06 11.26
N GLY A 118 11.12 11.75 10.22
CA GLY A 118 11.91 12.73 9.44
C GLY A 118 13.39 12.72 9.82
N ALA A 119 14.25 13.14 8.87
CA ALA A 119 15.71 13.14 9.05
C ALA A 119 16.17 14.09 10.16
N ASP A 120 15.46 15.22 10.35
CA ASP A 120 15.79 16.25 11.34
C ASP A 120 15.09 16.04 12.70
N SER A 121 14.55 14.84 12.94
CA SER A 121 13.83 14.51 14.16
C SER A 121 14.79 14.16 15.29
N ASP A 122 14.52 14.68 16.51
CA ASP A 122 15.22 14.28 17.76
C ASP A 122 14.80 12.87 18.24
N THR A 123 14.10 12.12 17.39
CA THR A 123 13.64 10.76 17.71
C THR A 123 14.81 9.80 17.86
N THR A 124 14.82 9.08 18.97
CA THR A 124 15.85 8.08 19.29
C THR A 124 15.39 6.66 18.95
N GLU A 125 16.32 5.72 18.95
CA GLU A 125 16.02 4.29 18.80
C GLU A 125 15.00 3.78 19.82
N ASN A 126 15.00 4.31 21.04
CA ASN A 126 14.06 3.94 22.11
C ASN A 126 12.60 4.19 21.70
N ASN A 127 12.34 5.25 20.92
CA ASN A 127 11.01 5.53 20.39
C ASN A 127 10.58 4.44 19.41
N VAL A 128 11.49 4.03 18.51
CA VAL A 128 11.20 2.92 17.57
C VAL A 128 10.88 1.65 18.35
N GLU A 129 11.65 1.32 19.38
CA GLU A 129 11.44 0.13 20.23
C GLU A 129 10.07 0.16 20.92
N ALA A 130 9.62 1.32 21.39
CA ALA A 130 8.29 1.49 21.97
C ALA A 130 7.19 1.17 20.95
N TYR A 131 7.27 1.70 19.72
CA TYR A 131 6.28 1.41 18.67
C TYR A 131 6.30 -0.05 18.23
N ILE A 132 7.47 -0.66 18.14
CA ILE A 132 7.60 -2.12 17.90
C ILE A 132 6.92 -2.92 19.01
N SER A 133 7.07 -2.49 20.27
CA SER A 133 6.38 -3.12 21.41
C SER A 133 4.86 -3.02 21.30
N PHE A 134 4.33 -1.83 20.92
CA PHE A 134 2.89 -1.64 20.71
C PHE A 134 2.37 -2.51 19.56
N LEU A 135 3.08 -2.56 18.45
CA LEU A 135 2.72 -3.41 17.31
C LEU A 135 2.72 -4.90 17.70
N ARG A 136 3.73 -5.37 18.43
CA ARG A 136 3.76 -6.76 18.91
C ARG A 136 2.54 -7.11 19.79
N LYS A 137 2.08 -6.19 20.65
CA LYS A 137 0.85 -6.37 21.43
C LYS A 137 -0.38 -6.49 20.54
N LYS A 138 -0.47 -5.68 19.48
CA LYS A 138 -1.58 -5.73 18.51
C LYS A 138 -1.57 -7.03 17.69
N LEU A 139 -0.40 -7.49 17.23
CA LEU A 139 -0.26 -8.79 16.57
C LEU A 139 -0.69 -9.94 17.47
N LYS A 140 -0.29 -9.88 18.76
CA LYS A 140 -0.72 -10.86 19.77
C LYS A 140 -2.22 -10.82 20.02
N TYR A 141 -2.82 -9.63 20.10
CA TYR A 141 -4.28 -9.46 20.23
C TYR A 141 -5.04 -10.11 19.07
N LEU A 142 -4.57 -9.94 17.84
CA LEU A 142 -5.14 -10.61 16.67
C LEU A 142 -4.79 -12.10 16.61
N SER A 143 -4.01 -12.63 17.55
CA SER A 143 -3.52 -14.03 17.55
C SER A 143 -2.81 -14.42 16.24
N SER A 144 -2.15 -13.47 15.59
CA SER A 144 -1.45 -13.69 14.32
C SER A 144 -0.25 -14.62 14.49
N ASN A 145 0.03 -15.41 13.44
CA ASN A 145 1.27 -16.19 13.32
C ASN A 145 2.44 -15.34 12.79
N VAL A 146 2.20 -14.10 12.40
CA VAL A 146 3.25 -13.14 12.03
C VAL A 146 3.84 -12.50 13.29
N ARG A 147 5.16 -12.38 13.31
CA ARG A 147 5.89 -11.69 14.38
C ARG A 147 6.88 -10.67 13.83
N ILE A 148 7.17 -9.65 14.62
CA ILE A 148 8.25 -8.69 14.36
C ILE A 148 9.49 -9.19 15.09
N LYS A 149 10.48 -9.71 14.34
CA LYS A 149 11.75 -10.16 14.86
C LYS A 149 12.72 -9.01 15.00
N ASN A 150 13.45 -8.96 16.10
CA ASN A 150 14.60 -8.08 16.28
C ASN A 150 15.84 -8.75 15.67
N ILE A 151 16.51 -8.05 14.77
CA ILE A 151 17.82 -8.44 14.25
C ILE A 151 18.85 -7.58 14.97
N GLN A 152 19.58 -8.20 15.88
CA GLN A 152 20.48 -7.53 16.81
C GLN A 152 21.45 -6.61 16.09
N GLY A 153 21.54 -5.34 16.55
CA GLY A 153 22.41 -4.31 15.98
C GLY A 153 22.01 -3.77 14.60
N LEU A 154 20.88 -4.25 14.02
CA LEU A 154 20.46 -3.84 12.68
C LEU A 154 19.06 -3.21 12.66
N GLY A 155 18.04 -3.92 13.16
CA GLY A 155 16.66 -3.44 13.04
C GLY A 155 15.63 -4.54 13.17
N TYR A 156 14.57 -4.47 12.38
CA TYR A 156 13.39 -5.33 12.50
C TYR A 156 12.99 -5.96 11.18
N ARG A 157 12.37 -7.14 11.26
CA ARG A 157 11.87 -7.89 10.10
C ARG A 157 10.59 -8.62 10.47
N LEU A 158 9.67 -8.77 9.50
CA LEU A 158 8.54 -9.67 9.66
C LEU A 158 8.97 -11.11 9.41
N GLU A 159 8.47 -12.01 10.26
CA GLU A 159 8.62 -13.47 10.10
C GLU A 159 7.29 -14.15 10.41
N GLU A 160 7.00 -15.22 9.69
CA GLU A 160 5.90 -16.12 10.02
C GLU A 160 6.40 -17.22 10.95
N ASN A 161 5.67 -17.47 12.01
CA ASN A 161 5.82 -18.69 12.79
C ASN A 161 5.16 -19.82 11.98
N HIS A 162 5.93 -20.57 11.25
CA HIS A 162 5.47 -21.89 10.84
C HIS A 162 5.45 -22.73 12.11
N ALA A 163 4.25 -22.92 12.71
CA ALA A 163 4.11 -23.99 13.68
C ALA A 163 4.53 -25.28 12.96
N GLU A 164 5.63 -25.88 13.40
CA GLU A 164 5.98 -27.22 12.98
C GLU A 164 4.73 -28.07 13.23
N LYS A 165 4.15 -28.59 12.15
CA LYS A 165 3.14 -29.62 12.26
C LYS A 165 3.88 -30.85 12.79
N VAL A 166 3.78 -31.08 14.12
CA VAL A 166 4.05 -32.37 14.74
C VAL A 166 2.91 -33.33 14.41
#